data_aa4b0eb2f7baacb604107a9eb27bf6c3
#
_entry.id   aa4b0eb2f7baacb604107a9eb27bf6c3
#
_cell.length_a   1.000
_cell.length_b   1.000
_cell.length_c   1.000
_cell.angle_alpha   90.00
_cell.angle_beta   90.00
_cell.angle_gamma   90.00
#
_symmetry.space_group_name_H-M   'P 1'
#
loop_
_entity.id
_entity.type
_entity.pdbx_description
1 polymer ?
#
loop_
_entity_poly.entity_id
_entity_poly.type
_entity_poly.pdbx_seq_one_letter_code
_entity_poly.pdbx_strand_id
1 'polypeptide(L)'
;MTYATVSDVKWWLKHPQDDSSLDQEISEVLESVNAEINDILSEYVETPVTDENLIEILSDIEAQWAAGLIRQRRNSDREEDVYVQVAKKRLEKLIERKFRFLDLA
;
A
#
# COMPACT_ATOMS: atom_id res chain seq x y z
N MET A 1 8.20 9.81 3.02
CA MET A 1 8.13 8.79 4.08
C MET A 1 6.91 7.90 3.85
N THR A 2 7.10 6.59 3.87
CA THR A 2 6.03 5.63 3.56
C THR A 2 5.53 4.95 4.83
N TYR A 3 4.31 4.39 4.78
CA TYR A 3 3.77 3.63 5.92
C TYR A 3 4.43 2.25 6.01
N ALA A 4 4.73 1.64 4.85
CA ALA A 4 5.39 0.35 4.77
C ALA A 4 6.90 0.51 4.56
N THR A 5 7.65 -0.54 4.87
CA THR A 5 9.09 -0.59 4.64
C THR A 5 9.40 -1.54 3.48
N VAL A 6 10.64 -1.45 2.98
CA VAL A 6 11.15 -2.38 1.97
C VAL A 6 11.02 -3.83 2.45
N SER A 7 11.32 -4.07 3.73
CA SER A 7 11.19 -5.39 4.35
C SER A 7 9.77 -5.94 4.26
N ASP A 8 8.77 -5.10 4.48
CA ASP A 8 7.37 -5.48 4.39
C ASP A 8 6.99 -5.94 2.98
N VAL A 9 7.48 -5.23 1.97
CA VAL A 9 7.23 -5.58 0.56
C VAL A 9 7.89 -6.91 0.21
N LYS A 10 9.13 -7.11 0.65
CA LYS A 10 9.84 -8.37 0.43
C LYS A 10 9.08 -9.55 1.01
N TRP A 11 8.45 -9.37 2.16
CA TRP A 11 7.62 -10.40 2.77
C TRP A 11 6.48 -10.81 1.83
N TRP A 12 5.78 -9.84 1.27
CA TRP A 12 4.70 -10.10 0.32
C TRP A 12 5.18 -10.78 -0.96
N LEU A 13 6.38 -10.41 -1.42
CA LEU A 13 7.00 -10.99 -2.62
C LEU A 13 7.64 -12.34 -2.35
N LYS A 14 7.76 -12.75 -1.10
CA LYS A 14 8.52 -13.93 -0.69
C LYS A 14 9.98 -13.85 -1.16
N HIS A 15 10.53 -12.63 -1.15
CA HIS A 15 11.88 -12.34 -1.56
C HIS A 15 12.81 -12.38 -0.34
N PRO A 16 14.05 -12.93 -0.46
CA PRO A 16 14.97 -12.98 0.68
C PRO A 16 15.26 -11.59 1.25
N GLN A 17 15.15 -11.45 2.57
CA GLN A 17 15.34 -10.16 3.25
C GLN A 17 16.76 -9.62 3.12
N ASP A 18 17.75 -10.50 3.01
CA ASP A 18 19.16 -10.12 2.88
C ASP A 18 19.59 -9.82 1.44
N ASP A 19 18.70 -10.01 0.47
CA ASP A 19 18.99 -9.68 -0.93
C ASP A 19 18.54 -8.25 -1.21
N SER A 20 19.50 -7.37 -1.44
CA SER A 20 19.24 -5.93 -1.66
C SER A 20 19.03 -5.56 -3.14
N SER A 21 19.02 -6.54 -4.05
CA SER A 21 18.94 -6.27 -5.49
C SER A 21 17.68 -5.51 -5.92
N LEU A 22 16.58 -5.63 -5.16
CA LEU A 22 15.31 -4.96 -5.46
C LEU A 22 15.03 -3.74 -4.59
N ASP A 23 15.90 -3.44 -3.64
CA ASP A 23 15.61 -2.42 -2.62
C ASP A 23 15.26 -1.05 -3.21
N GLN A 24 16.00 -0.60 -4.22
CA GLN A 24 15.75 0.68 -4.84
C GLN A 24 14.41 0.69 -5.60
N GLU A 25 14.14 -0.35 -6.37
CA GLU A 25 12.86 -0.47 -7.09
C GLU A 25 11.69 -0.50 -6.13
N ILE A 26 11.81 -1.27 -5.05
CA ILE A 26 10.77 -1.36 -4.01
C ILE A 26 10.54 0.01 -3.38
N SER A 27 11.62 0.72 -3.05
CA SER A 27 11.54 2.03 -2.43
C SER A 27 10.80 3.04 -3.33
N GLU A 28 11.12 3.04 -4.62
CA GLU A 28 10.47 3.93 -5.59
C GLU A 28 8.98 3.61 -5.75
N VAL A 29 8.64 2.33 -5.81
CA VAL A 29 7.24 1.90 -5.91
C VAL A 29 6.47 2.27 -4.63
N LEU A 30 7.09 2.08 -3.46
CA LEU A 30 6.46 2.46 -2.19
C LEU A 30 6.15 3.96 -2.12
N GLU A 31 7.07 4.81 -2.58
CA GLU A 31 6.83 6.25 -2.60
C GLU A 31 5.63 6.60 -3.48
N SER A 32 5.53 5.96 -4.63
CA SER A 32 4.42 6.15 -5.56
C SER A 32 3.08 5.70 -4.96
N VAL A 33 3.05 4.53 -4.35
CA VAL A 33 1.85 3.99 -3.71
C VAL A 33 1.44 4.84 -2.52
N ASN A 34 2.42 5.27 -1.72
CA ASN A 34 2.16 6.13 -0.56
C ASN A 34 1.49 7.45 -0.98
N ALA A 35 1.99 8.07 -2.05
CA ALA A 35 1.40 9.30 -2.58
C ALA A 35 -0.06 9.06 -3.00
N GLU A 36 -0.35 7.94 -3.64
CA GLU A 36 -1.71 7.61 -4.09
C GLU A 36 -2.64 7.34 -2.92
N ILE A 37 -2.18 6.58 -1.92
CA ILE A 37 -2.95 6.31 -0.70
C ILE A 37 -3.26 7.62 0.03
N ASN A 38 -2.28 8.49 0.20
CA ASN A 38 -2.48 9.77 0.89
C ASN A 38 -3.43 10.67 0.11
N ASP A 39 -3.36 10.66 -1.22
CA ASP A 39 -4.28 11.43 -2.04
C ASP A 39 -5.73 10.96 -1.81
N ILE A 40 -5.96 9.67 -1.81
CA ILE A 40 -7.29 9.10 -1.54
C ILE A 40 -7.77 9.46 -0.13
N LEU A 41 -6.89 9.31 0.87
CA LEU A 41 -7.25 9.58 2.27
C LEU A 41 -7.44 11.07 2.57
N SER A 42 -6.85 11.95 1.78
CA SER A 42 -6.90 13.41 2.05
C SER A 42 -8.31 13.98 2.07
N GLU A 43 -9.28 13.29 1.46
CA GLU A 43 -10.68 13.68 1.49
C GLU A 43 -11.33 13.43 2.85
N TYR A 44 -10.73 12.59 3.69
CA TYR A 44 -11.33 12.10 4.93
C TYR A 44 -10.53 12.47 6.17
N VAL A 45 -9.22 12.59 6.05
CA VAL A 45 -8.32 12.77 7.19
C VAL A 45 -7.09 13.56 6.75
N GLU A 46 -6.45 14.21 7.71
CA GLU A 46 -5.19 14.91 7.46
C GLU A 46 -4.09 13.91 7.12
N THR A 47 -3.31 14.19 6.07
CA THR A 47 -2.24 13.33 5.61
C THR A 47 -0.88 14.03 5.67
N PRO A 48 0.22 13.32 5.94
CA PRO A 48 0.25 11.88 6.23
C PRO A 48 -0.43 11.52 7.54
N VAL A 49 -0.97 10.32 7.61
CA VAL A 49 -1.64 9.81 8.80
C VAL A 49 -0.64 9.61 9.93
N THR A 50 -1.02 10.00 11.14
CA THR A 50 -0.16 9.87 12.33
C THR A 50 -0.70 8.91 13.39
N ASP A 51 -1.94 8.46 13.28
CA ASP A 51 -2.54 7.49 14.19
C ASP A 51 -1.85 6.13 14.06
N GLU A 52 -1.25 5.63 15.12
CA GLU A 52 -0.44 4.39 15.10
C GLU A 52 -1.25 3.17 14.66
N ASN A 53 -2.49 3.04 15.11
CA ASN A 53 -3.34 1.91 14.75
C ASN A 53 -3.70 1.94 13.27
N LEU A 54 -3.98 3.12 12.75
CA LEU A 54 -4.30 3.31 11.34
C LEU A 54 -3.06 3.07 10.47
N ILE A 55 -1.90 3.55 10.91
CA ILE A 55 -0.62 3.32 10.21
C ILE A 55 -0.33 1.83 10.08
N GLU A 56 -0.57 1.05 11.13
CA GLU A 56 -0.33 -0.39 11.09
C GLU A 56 -1.15 -1.07 9.99
N ILE A 57 -2.42 -0.71 9.88
CA ILE A 57 -3.29 -1.25 8.82
C ILE A 57 -2.83 -0.75 7.44
N LEU A 58 -2.53 0.54 7.33
CA LEU A 58 -2.09 1.14 6.07
C LEU A 58 -0.77 0.58 5.60
N SER A 59 0.15 0.27 6.53
CA SER A 59 1.45 -0.30 6.14
C SER A 59 1.29 -1.65 5.45
N ASP A 60 0.37 -2.48 5.92
CA ASP A 60 0.11 -3.78 5.31
C ASP A 60 -0.54 -3.62 3.92
N ILE A 61 -1.52 -2.73 3.80
CA ILE A 61 -2.17 -2.44 2.51
C ILE A 61 -1.16 -1.88 1.51
N GLU A 62 -0.34 -0.93 1.94
CA GLU A 62 0.68 -0.31 1.10
C GLU A 62 1.72 -1.32 0.62
N ALA A 63 2.19 -2.19 1.52
CA ALA A 63 3.17 -3.23 1.18
C ALA A 63 2.59 -4.22 0.16
N GLN A 64 1.36 -4.65 0.36
CA GLN A 64 0.68 -5.54 -0.58
C GLN A 64 0.52 -4.89 -1.95
N TRP A 65 0.09 -3.65 -1.99
CA TRP A 65 -0.09 -2.88 -3.23
C TRP A 65 1.24 -2.75 -3.99
N ALA A 66 2.29 -2.33 -3.28
CA ALA A 66 3.62 -2.19 -3.89
C ALA A 66 4.15 -3.52 -4.43
N ALA A 67 3.99 -4.60 -3.66
CA ALA A 67 4.38 -5.94 -4.11
C ALA A 67 3.63 -6.34 -5.39
N GLY A 68 2.33 -6.03 -5.44
CA GLY A 68 1.52 -6.30 -6.62
C GLY A 68 2.00 -5.57 -7.86
N LEU A 69 2.37 -4.29 -7.73
CA LEU A 69 2.91 -3.50 -8.84
C LEU A 69 4.24 -4.07 -9.34
N ILE A 70 5.11 -4.53 -8.45
CA ILE A 70 6.38 -5.13 -8.83
C ILE A 70 6.14 -6.44 -9.59
N ARG A 71 5.22 -7.27 -9.11
CA ARG A 71 4.83 -8.51 -9.81
C ARG A 71 4.27 -8.22 -11.18
N GLN A 72 3.42 -7.20 -11.30
CA GLN A 72 2.79 -6.79 -12.55
C GLN A 72 3.81 -6.37 -13.59
N ARG A 73 4.86 -5.65 -13.17
CA ARG A 73 5.95 -5.24 -14.07
C ARG A 73 6.72 -6.43 -14.65
N ARG A 74 6.78 -7.54 -13.92
CA ARG A 74 7.52 -8.74 -14.33
C ARG A 74 6.69 -9.71 -15.15
N ASN A 75 5.40 -9.60 -15.04
CA ASN A 75 4.49 -10.39 -15.85
C ASN A 75 4.16 -9.63 -17.12
N SER A 76 4.21 -10.31 -18.26
CA SER A 76 3.78 -9.73 -19.52
C SER A 76 2.26 -9.60 -19.61
N ASP A 77 1.57 -10.03 -18.58
CA ASP A 77 0.12 -9.93 -18.47
C ASP A 77 -0.28 -8.48 -18.25
N ARG A 78 -1.27 -8.01 -19.01
CA ARG A 78 -1.72 -6.61 -18.95
C ARG A 78 -2.79 -6.36 -17.89
N GLU A 79 -3.22 -7.41 -17.21
CA GLU A 79 -4.23 -7.28 -16.18
C GLU A 79 -3.60 -6.80 -14.87
N GLU A 80 -4.38 -6.08 -14.08
CA GLU A 80 -3.96 -5.60 -12.78
C GLU A 80 -3.71 -6.81 -11.85
N ASP A 81 -2.56 -6.83 -11.19
CA ASP A 81 -2.18 -7.91 -10.29
C ASP A 81 -3.18 -8.05 -9.15
N VAL A 82 -3.44 -9.28 -8.74
CA VAL A 82 -4.43 -9.57 -7.69
C VAL A 82 -4.08 -8.89 -6.36
N TYR A 83 -2.80 -8.74 -6.04
CA TYR A 83 -2.39 -8.02 -4.83
C TYR A 83 -2.83 -6.56 -4.88
N VAL A 84 -2.69 -5.93 -6.04
CA VAL A 84 -3.13 -4.54 -6.22
C VAL A 84 -4.64 -4.44 -6.06
N GLN A 85 -5.40 -5.34 -6.69
CA GLN A 85 -6.85 -5.36 -6.60
C GLN A 85 -7.33 -5.51 -5.15
N VAL A 86 -6.74 -6.47 -4.43
CA VAL A 86 -7.11 -6.73 -3.03
C VAL A 86 -6.74 -5.55 -2.14
N ALA A 87 -5.55 -4.98 -2.34
CA ALA A 87 -5.10 -3.83 -1.55
C ALA A 87 -6.04 -2.63 -1.72
N LYS A 88 -6.46 -2.34 -2.95
CA LYS A 88 -7.41 -1.26 -3.23
C LYS A 88 -8.75 -1.49 -2.55
N LYS A 89 -9.26 -2.72 -2.58
CA LYS A 89 -10.51 -3.06 -1.90
C LYS A 89 -10.38 -2.95 -0.38
N ARG A 90 -9.25 -3.35 0.17
CA ARG A 90 -8.98 -3.21 1.59
C ARG A 90 -8.99 -1.74 2.01
N LEU A 91 -8.40 -0.88 1.20
CA LEU A 91 -8.39 0.56 1.45
C LEU A 91 -9.82 1.13 1.40
N GLU A 92 -10.62 0.76 0.40
CA GLU A 92 -12.03 1.16 0.31
C GLU A 92 -12.80 0.76 1.55
N LYS A 93 -12.66 -0.48 1.99
CA LYS A 93 -13.35 -0.98 3.19
C LYS A 93 -12.90 -0.25 4.45
N LEU A 94 -11.62 0.05 4.55
CA LEU A 94 -11.09 0.81 5.67
C LEU A 94 -11.73 2.20 5.72
N ILE A 95 -11.83 2.87 4.58
CA ILE A 95 -12.45 4.19 4.46
C ILE A 95 -13.91 4.13 4.88
N GLU A 96 -14.65 3.14 4.41
CA GLU A 96 -16.07 2.96 4.77
C GLU A 96 -16.24 2.78 6.26
N ARG A 97 -15.39 1.98 6.90
CA ARG A 97 -15.49 1.71 8.34
C ARG A 97 -15.12 2.90 9.19
N LYS A 98 -14.05 3.62 8.80
CA LYS A 98 -13.44 4.63 9.67
C LYS A 98 -13.96 6.04 9.40
N PHE A 99 -14.35 6.35 8.17
CA PHE A 99 -14.62 7.73 7.76
C PHE A 99 -16.02 7.95 7.23
N ARG A 100 -16.50 7.12 6.31
CA ARG A 100 -17.82 7.31 5.72
C ARG A 100 -18.97 7.12 6.71
N PHE A 101 -18.76 6.29 7.69
CA PHE A 101 -19.76 6.05 8.73
C PHE A 101 -20.07 7.32 9.53
N LEU A 102 -19.10 8.21 9.67
CA LEU A 102 -19.26 9.48 10.38
C LEU A 102 -20.09 10.49 9.58
N ASP A 103 -20.08 10.40 8.26
CA ASP A 103 -20.82 11.30 7.38
C ASP A 103 -22.32 11.01 7.39
N LEU A 104 -22.73 9.84 7.83
CA LEU A 104 -24.13 9.43 7.92
C LEU A 104 -24.78 9.81 9.24
N ALA A 105 -23.97 10.26 10.17
CA ALA A 105 -24.47 10.73 11.46
C ALA A 105 -24.83 12.21 11.39
#